data_a2781203b56ab625fa7d10d07cfdde0e
#
_entry.id   a2781203b56ab625fa7d10d07cfdde0e
#
_cell.length_a   1.000
_cell.length_b   1.000
_cell.length_c   1.000
_cell.angle_alpha   90.00
_cell.angle_beta   90.00
_cell.angle_gamma   90.00
#
_symmetry.space_group_name_H-M   'P 1'
#
loop_
_entity.id
_entity.type
_entity.pdbx_description
1 polymer ?
#
loop_
_entity_poly.entity_id
_entity_poly.type
_entity_poly.pdbx_seq_one_letter_code
_entity_poly.pdbx_strand_id
1 'polypeptide(L)'
;MFGAVYGDVIGSYYEVHCTKNYDFAFQADSTFTDDSVLIAAVCRAILNQPTDISRWKIRARAREYAAQYRQFYSYFPHAGFGNLFAAWAKNPHAANGHSYGNGASMRVIPIGYAYDTLEQTLLQAKASCLPTHSHREAITGAQAVSAAVYLARCGHGKEDIRRYLEKTFRYDLSLSLSAIRENHVFDS
;
A
#
# COMPACT_ATOMS: atom_id res chain seq x y z
N MET A 1 9.42 2.44 -8.07
CA MET A 1 9.27 1.17 -7.32
C MET A 1 10.37 0.94 -6.31
N PHE A 2 11.65 0.99 -6.70
CA PHE A 2 12.77 0.77 -5.75
C PHE A 2 12.76 1.73 -4.55
N GLY A 3 12.33 2.97 -4.74
CA GLY A 3 12.22 3.92 -3.62
C GLY A 3 11.27 3.49 -2.50
N ALA A 4 10.22 2.73 -2.80
CA ALA A 4 9.31 2.22 -1.78
C ALA A 4 9.97 1.10 -0.95
N VAL A 5 10.64 0.15 -1.62
CA VAL A 5 11.40 -0.91 -0.95
C VAL A 5 12.57 -0.32 -0.14
N TYR A 6 13.23 0.70 -0.70
CA TYR A 6 14.32 1.38 0.01
C TYR A 6 13.81 2.13 1.25
N GLY A 7 12.63 2.77 1.13
CA GLY A 7 11.96 3.41 2.27
C GLY A 7 11.59 2.43 3.37
N ASP A 8 11.04 1.26 3.00
CA ASP A 8 10.74 0.17 3.93
C ASP A 8 12.00 -0.29 4.68
N VAL A 9 13.07 -0.61 3.96
CA VAL A 9 14.34 -1.06 4.58
C VAL A 9 14.93 -0.01 5.51
N ILE A 10 14.95 1.27 5.12
CA ILE A 10 15.43 2.34 6.01
C ILE A 10 14.52 2.50 7.22
N GLY A 11 13.19 2.47 6.99
CA GLY A 11 12.18 2.68 8.01
C GLY A 11 12.05 1.54 9.02
N SER A 12 12.38 0.31 8.64
CA SER A 12 12.13 -0.89 9.43
C SER A 12 12.68 -0.85 10.86
N TYR A 13 13.88 -0.31 11.05
CA TYR A 13 14.46 -0.12 12.37
C TYR A 13 13.61 0.82 13.23
N TYR A 14 13.04 1.86 12.61
CA TYR A 14 12.29 2.92 13.30
C TYR A 14 10.84 2.57 13.57
N GLU A 15 10.34 1.46 13.06
CA GLU A 15 9.03 0.91 13.48
C GLU A 15 9.03 0.52 14.95
N VAL A 16 10.17 0.06 15.44
CA VAL A 16 10.36 -0.34 16.84
C VAL A 16 11.03 0.77 17.66
N HIS A 17 11.93 1.54 17.02
CA HIS A 17 12.71 2.62 17.65
C HIS A 17 12.20 3.98 17.21
N CYS A 18 10.96 4.29 17.51
CA CYS A 18 10.26 5.51 17.08
C CYS A 18 11.12 6.77 17.21
N THR A 19 11.16 7.60 16.15
CA THR A 19 11.89 8.85 16.14
C THR A 19 11.10 9.97 15.47
N LYS A 20 11.23 11.18 16.01
CA LYS A 20 10.74 12.41 15.37
C LYS A 20 11.87 13.21 14.69
N ASN A 21 13.10 12.74 14.73
CA ASN A 21 14.24 13.39 14.08
C ASN A 21 14.16 13.27 12.56
N TYR A 22 14.60 14.31 11.86
CA TYR A 22 14.75 14.26 10.39
C TYR A 22 16.03 13.54 9.97
N ASP A 23 17.09 13.69 10.80
CA ASP A 23 18.41 13.12 10.53
C ASP A 23 18.48 11.73 11.18
N PHE A 24 17.84 10.76 10.55
CA PHE A 24 17.97 9.36 10.92
C PHE A 24 18.83 8.63 9.90
N ALA A 25 19.76 7.83 10.39
CA ALA A 25 20.72 7.09 9.57
C ALA A 25 20.22 5.69 9.26
N PHE A 26 20.71 5.11 8.18
CA PHE A 26 20.57 3.68 7.91
C PHE A 26 21.24 2.89 9.06
N GLN A 27 20.53 1.94 9.63
CA GLN A 27 20.98 1.12 10.75
C GLN A 27 21.42 -0.26 10.26
N ALA A 28 22.38 -0.86 10.97
CA ALA A 28 22.90 -2.17 10.62
C ALA A 28 21.83 -3.28 10.66
N ASP A 29 20.83 -3.12 11.53
CA ASP A 29 19.72 -4.06 11.71
C ASP A 29 18.52 -3.78 10.79
N SER A 30 18.63 -2.77 9.90
CA SER A 30 17.59 -2.47 8.93
C SER A 30 17.40 -3.64 7.95
N THR A 31 16.16 -4.05 7.75
CA THR A 31 15.79 -5.16 6.86
C THR A 31 14.48 -4.84 6.13
N PHE A 32 14.13 -5.61 5.13
CA PHE A 32 12.81 -5.47 4.52
C PHE A 32 11.71 -6.03 5.44
N THR A 33 10.51 -5.49 5.33
CA THR A 33 9.33 -5.92 6.08
C THR A 33 8.24 -6.47 5.16
N ASP A 34 7.03 -6.69 5.70
CA ASP A 34 5.86 -7.09 4.92
C ASP A 34 5.46 -6.04 3.87
N ASP A 35 5.85 -4.78 4.02
CA ASP A 35 5.68 -3.74 3.01
C ASP A 35 6.34 -4.16 1.69
N SER A 36 7.64 -4.46 1.70
CA SER A 36 8.38 -4.91 0.52
C SER A 36 7.86 -6.25 -0.02
N VAL A 37 7.54 -7.19 0.88
CA VAL A 37 7.00 -8.50 0.49
C VAL A 37 5.66 -8.34 -0.24
N LEU A 38 4.76 -7.50 0.26
CA LEU A 38 3.46 -7.28 -0.38
C LEU A 38 3.54 -6.38 -1.63
N ILE A 39 4.49 -5.46 -1.71
CA ILE A 39 4.82 -4.76 -2.96
C ILE A 39 5.21 -5.78 -4.04
N ALA A 40 6.10 -6.72 -3.73
CA ALA A 40 6.51 -7.78 -4.66
C ALA A 40 5.34 -8.70 -5.05
N ALA A 41 4.46 -9.04 -4.11
CA ALA A 41 3.26 -9.82 -4.38
C ALA A 41 2.30 -9.10 -5.34
N VAL A 42 2.12 -7.78 -5.18
CA VAL A 42 1.32 -6.95 -6.10
C VAL A 42 1.96 -6.90 -7.48
N CYS A 43 3.29 -6.71 -7.58
CA CYS A 43 4.02 -6.78 -8.84
C CYS A 43 3.76 -8.11 -9.55
N ARG A 44 3.86 -9.22 -8.84
CA ARG A 44 3.64 -10.55 -9.40
C ARG A 44 2.21 -10.72 -9.91
N ALA A 45 1.21 -10.26 -9.16
CA ALA A 45 -0.19 -10.29 -9.59
C ALA A 45 -0.42 -9.49 -10.89
N ILE A 46 0.24 -8.32 -11.01
CA ILE A 46 0.17 -7.49 -12.21
C ILE A 46 0.81 -8.21 -13.41
N LEU A 47 2.00 -8.80 -13.22
CA LEU A 47 2.71 -9.50 -14.27
C LEU A 47 1.97 -10.76 -14.76
N ASN A 48 1.27 -11.46 -13.86
CA ASN A 48 0.47 -12.63 -14.22
C ASN A 48 -0.77 -12.26 -15.05
N GLN A 49 -1.35 -11.10 -14.81
CA GLN A 49 -2.53 -10.59 -15.50
C GLN A 49 -2.41 -9.08 -15.75
N PRO A 50 -1.64 -8.66 -16.76
CA PRO A 50 -1.34 -7.24 -17.00
C PRO A 50 -2.48 -6.48 -17.65
N THR A 51 -3.65 -7.10 -17.87
CA THR A 51 -4.77 -6.52 -18.60
C THR A 51 -5.65 -5.61 -17.74
N ASP A 52 -6.25 -4.63 -18.38
CA ASP A 52 -7.33 -3.82 -17.81
C ASP A 52 -8.50 -4.68 -17.38
N ILE A 53 -9.18 -4.24 -16.34
CA ILE A 53 -10.37 -4.92 -15.84
C ILE A 53 -11.61 -4.02 -15.93
N SER A 54 -12.76 -4.63 -16.20
CA SER A 54 -14.05 -3.98 -16.00
C SER A 54 -14.48 -4.07 -14.53
N ARG A 55 -15.38 -3.16 -14.12
CA ARG A 55 -15.95 -3.17 -12.75
C ARG A 55 -16.58 -4.51 -12.36
N TRP A 56 -17.11 -5.24 -13.33
CA TRP A 56 -17.72 -6.56 -13.12
C TRP A 56 -16.68 -7.66 -12.80
N LYS A 57 -15.44 -7.48 -13.25
CA LYS A 57 -14.33 -8.43 -13.02
C LYS A 57 -13.52 -8.15 -11.75
N ILE A 58 -13.86 -7.11 -10.98
CA ILE A 58 -13.08 -6.71 -9.80
C ILE A 58 -12.89 -7.83 -8.78
N ARG A 59 -13.90 -8.67 -8.55
CA ARG A 59 -13.82 -9.81 -7.62
C ARG A 59 -12.90 -10.92 -8.14
N ALA A 60 -12.89 -11.16 -9.45
CA ALA A 60 -11.97 -12.11 -10.06
C ALA A 60 -10.53 -11.61 -9.91
N ARG A 61 -10.30 -10.33 -10.15
CA ARG A 61 -8.99 -9.70 -9.96
C ARG A 61 -8.54 -9.74 -8.50
N ALA A 62 -9.43 -9.50 -7.55
CA ALA A 62 -9.15 -9.60 -6.13
C ALA A 62 -8.66 -11.00 -5.72
N ARG A 63 -9.19 -12.07 -6.33
CA ARG A 63 -8.71 -13.44 -6.07
C ARG A 63 -7.28 -13.65 -6.53
N GLU A 64 -6.87 -13.04 -7.63
CA GLU A 64 -5.48 -13.09 -8.08
C GLU A 64 -4.53 -12.41 -7.09
N TYR A 65 -4.88 -11.22 -6.63
CA TYR A 65 -4.12 -10.55 -5.56
C TYR A 65 -4.07 -11.42 -4.29
N ALA A 66 -5.18 -12.01 -3.88
CA ALA A 66 -5.24 -12.90 -2.72
C ALA A 66 -4.30 -14.11 -2.84
N ALA A 67 -4.24 -14.72 -4.02
CA ALA A 67 -3.34 -15.84 -4.28
C ALA A 67 -1.88 -15.42 -4.10
N GLN A 68 -1.49 -14.28 -4.67
CA GLN A 68 -0.13 -13.77 -4.54
C GLN A 68 0.20 -13.37 -3.09
N TYR A 69 -0.71 -12.75 -2.36
CA TYR A 69 -0.48 -12.42 -0.94
C TYR A 69 -0.21 -13.66 -0.09
N ARG A 70 -0.99 -14.73 -0.26
CA ARG A 70 -0.76 -15.99 0.44
C ARG A 70 0.56 -16.66 0.04
N GLN A 71 0.89 -16.64 -1.25
CA GLN A 71 2.13 -17.20 -1.75
C GLN A 71 3.35 -16.49 -1.18
N PHE A 72 3.36 -15.15 -1.23
CA PHE A 72 4.49 -14.38 -0.71
C PHE A 72 4.58 -14.42 0.82
N TYR A 73 3.45 -14.47 1.52
CA TYR A 73 3.43 -14.77 2.95
C TYR A 73 4.10 -16.11 3.26
N SER A 74 3.84 -17.15 2.48
CA SER A 74 4.46 -18.47 2.71
C SER A 74 5.98 -18.47 2.50
N TYR A 75 6.50 -17.57 1.67
CA TYR A 75 7.96 -17.44 1.46
C TYR A 75 8.62 -16.66 2.60
N PHE A 76 7.94 -15.69 3.18
CA PHE A 76 8.50 -14.76 4.18
C PHE A 76 7.58 -14.58 5.39
N PRO A 77 7.21 -15.67 6.11
CA PRO A 77 6.18 -15.60 7.15
C PRO A 77 6.58 -14.75 8.39
N HIS A 78 7.85 -14.40 8.49
CA HIS A 78 8.41 -13.63 9.62
C HIS A 78 8.74 -12.17 9.25
N ALA A 79 8.23 -11.67 8.13
CA ALA A 79 8.53 -10.30 7.65
C ALA A 79 7.73 -9.18 8.35
N GLY A 80 7.15 -9.41 9.50
CA GLY A 80 6.47 -8.36 10.28
C GLY A 80 4.96 -8.23 10.02
N PHE A 81 4.33 -9.20 9.35
CA PHE A 81 2.90 -9.16 9.06
C PHE A 81 2.03 -9.00 10.30
N GLY A 82 1.02 -8.14 10.22
CA GLY A 82 0.01 -8.02 11.27
C GLY A 82 -0.75 -9.32 11.50
N ASN A 83 -1.15 -9.57 12.76
CA ASN A 83 -1.78 -10.83 13.19
C ASN A 83 -3.02 -11.22 12.39
N LEU A 84 -3.88 -10.24 12.04
CA LEU A 84 -5.09 -10.49 11.23
C LEU A 84 -4.75 -10.93 9.80
N PHE A 85 -3.74 -10.31 9.20
CA PHE A 85 -3.25 -10.71 7.87
C PHE A 85 -2.64 -12.11 7.91
N ALA A 86 -1.79 -12.40 8.88
CA ALA A 86 -1.14 -13.69 9.04
C ALA A 86 -2.17 -14.83 9.23
N ALA A 87 -3.18 -14.61 10.06
CA ALA A 87 -4.26 -15.58 10.26
C ALA A 87 -5.06 -15.81 8.96
N TRP A 88 -5.38 -14.75 8.23
CA TRP A 88 -6.05 -14.83 6.93
C TRP A 88 -5.21 -15.55 5.88
N ALA A 89 -3.91 -15.25 5.81
CA ALA A 89 -3.01 -15.84 4.82
C ALA A 89 -2.80 -17.34 5.00
N LYS A 90 -2.76 -17.80 6.26
CA LYS A 90 -2.63 -19.23 6.63
C LYS A 90 -3.88 -20.05 6.30
N ASN A 91 -5.05 -19.43 6.27
CA ASN A 91 -6.30 -20.14 6.02
C ASN A 91 -6.83 -19.86 4.60
N PRO A 92 -6.72 -20.82 3.66
CA PRO A 92 -7.19 -20.63 2.29
C PRO A 92 -8.71 -20.43 2.17
N HIS A 93 -9.47 -20.85 3.20
CA HIS A 93 -10.93 -20.72 3.26
C HIS A 93 -11.40 -19.49 4.06
N ALA A 94 -10.46 -18.68 4.57
CA ALA A 94 -10.82 -17.47 5.28
C ALA A 94 -11.63 -16.52 4.41
N ALA A 95 -12.70 -15.96 5.00
CA ALA A 95 -13.44 -14.88 4.39
C ALA A 95 -12.53 -13.65 4.15
N ASN A 96 -12.93 -12.75 3.26
CA ASN A 96 -12.21 -11.51 3.06
C ASN A 96 -12.17 -10.69 4.35
N GLY A 97 -11.02 -10.12 4.64
CA GLY A 97 -10.84 -9.25 5.79
C GLY A 97 -11.50 -7.88 5.59
N HIS A 98 -11.86 -7.24 6.69
CA HIS A 98 -12.47 -5.91 6.71
C HIS A 98 -11.62 -4.91 7.50
N SER A 99 -10.29 -5.05 7.40
CA SER A 99 -9.35 -4.12 8.05
C SER A 99 -9.50 -2.72 7.47
N TYR A 100 -9.32 -1.71 8.31
CA TYR A 100 -9.21 -0.30 7.95
C TYR A 100 -7.76 0.21 8.02
N GLY A 101 -6.83 -0.64 8.44
CA GLY A 101 -5.42 -0.30 8.58
C GLY A 101 -4.73 0.08 7.28
N ASN A 102 -3.51 0.61 7.41
CA ASN A 102 -2.69 1.11 6.29
C ASN A 102 -2.09 0.00 5.40
N GLY A 103 -2.18 -1.27 5.80
CA GLY A 103 -1.64 -2.40 5.05
C GLY A 103 -2.16 -2.56 3.61
N ALA A 104 -3.25 -1.86 3.25
CA ALA A 104 -3.69 -1.76 1.87
C ALA A 104 -2.89 -0.70 1.08
N SER A 105 -2.56 0.44 1.73
CA SER A 105 -1.91 1.59 1.07
C SER A 105 -0.42 1.36 0.82
N MET A 106 0.26 0.66 1.71
CA MET A 106 1.71 0.41 1.61
C MET A 106 2.11 -0.37 0.35
N ARG A 107 1.25 -1.26 -0.14
CA ARG A 107 1.57 -2.21 -1.22
C ARG A 107 1.13 -1.80 -2.62
N VAL A 108 0.36 -0.71 -2.79
CA VAL A 108 -0.27 -0.35 -4.09
C VAL A 108 0.61 0.49 -5.01
N ILE A 109 1.82 0.84 -4.61
CA ILE A 109 2.75 1.63 -5.41
C ILE A 109 2.96 1.07 -6.82
N PRO A 110 3.14 -0.27 -7.02
CA PRO A 110 3.27 -0.84 -8.35
C PRO A 110 2.06 -0.57 -9.26
N ILE A 111 0.87 -0.47 -8.69
CA ILE A 111 -0.37 -0.21 -9.44
C ILE A 111 -0.32 1.17 -10.11
N GLY A 112 0.20 2.20 -9.41
CA GLY A 112 0.38 3.53 -9.98
C GLY A 112 1.36 3.57 -11.17
N TYR A 113 2.24 2.59 -11.29
CA TYR A 113 3.17 2.46 -12.42
C TYR A 113 2.64 1.61 -13.58
N ALA A 114 1.73 0.67 -13.32
CA ALA A 114 1.43 -0.42 -14.23
C ALA A 114 0.35 -0.11 -15.25
N TYR A 115 -0.54 0.83 -14.99
CA TYR A 115 -1.73 1.06 -15.82
C TYR A 115 -1.70 2.43 -16.49
N ASP A 116 -2.26 2.49 -17.72
CA ASP A 116 -2.20 3.68 -18.56
C ASP A 116 -3.27 4.72 -18.26
N THR A 117 -4.29 4.35 -17.49
CA THR A 117 -5.38 5.26 -17.11
C THR A 117 -5.56 5.34 -15.61
N LEU A 118 -5.93 6.52 -15.13
CA LEU A 118 -6.26 6.74 -13.73
C LEU A 118 -7.46 5.88 -13.28
N GLU A 119 -8.44 5.65 -14.15
CA GLU A 119 -9.59 4.80 -13.85
C GLU A 119 -9.15 3.37 -13.57
N GLN A 120 -8.28 2.78 -14.41
CA GLN A 120 -7.74 1.44 -14.18
C GLN A 120 -6.88 1.40 -12.92
N THR A 121 -6.05 2.40 -12.69
CA THR A 121 -5.25 2.52 -11.46
C THR A 121 -6.14 2.45 -10.20
N LEU A 122 -7.22 3.23 -10.15
CA LEU A 122 -8.14 3.25 -9.02
C LEU A 122 -8.90 1.92 -8.86
N LEU A 123 -9.30 1.30 -9.97
CA LEU A 123 -10.03 0.04 -9.97
C LEU A 123 -9.13 -1.11 -9.49
N GLN A 124 -7.90 -1.16 -9.95
CA GLN A 124 -6.91 -2.15 -9.53
C GLN A 124 -6.50 -1.98 -8.07
N ALA A 125 -6.31 -0.74 -7.61
CA ALA A 125 -6.06 -0.46 -6.19
C ALA A 125 -7.20 -0.97 -5.31
N LYS A 126 -8.45 -0.72 -5.69
CA LYS A 126 -9.61 -1.30 -5.01
C LYS A 126 -9.59 -2.82 -5.03
N ALA A 127 -9.30 -3.46 -6.18
CA ALA A 127 -9.24 -4.92 -6.28
C ALA A 127 -8.19 -5.52 -5.34
N SER A 128 -7.01 -4.88 -5.20
CA SER A 128 -5.94 -5.31 -4.33
C SER A 128 -6.29 -5.25 -2.83
N CYS A 129 -7.22 -4.35 -2.45
CA CYS A 129 -7.66 -4.19 -1.05
C CYS A 129 -8.64 -5.30 -0.63
N LEU A 130 -9.56 -5.69 -1.52
CA LEU A 130 -10.72 -6.52 -1.18
C LEU A 130 -10.41 -7.82 -0.41
N PRO A 131 -9.28 -8.52 -0.64
CA PRO A 131 -9.00 -9.75 0.11
C PRO A 131 -8.83 -9.56 1.61
N THR A 132 -8.28 -8.42 2.04
CA THR A 132 -7.84 -8.22 3.43
C THR A 132 -8.35 -6.92 4.05
N HIS A 133 -8.56 -5.87 3.24
CA HIS A 133 -8.84 -4.50 3.68
C HIS A 133 -10.06 -3.96 2.92
N SER A 134 -11.21 -4.59 3.09
CA SER A 134 -12.43 -4.18 2.36
C SER A 134 -13.14 -2.97 2.99
N HIS A 135 -12.65 -2.43 4.10
CA HIS A 135 -13.18 -1.21 4.70
C HIS A 135 -13.01 0.00 3.76
N ARG A 136 -13.98 0.92 3.78
CA ARG A 136 -13.98 2.10 2.91
C ARG A 136 -12.70 2.94 3.05
N GLU A 137 -12.27 3.19 4.27
CA GLU A 137 -11.08 3.99 4.59
C GLU A 137 -9.81 3.38 3.97
N ALA A 138 -9.61 2.07 4.13
CA ALA A 138 -8.46 1.36 3.56
C ALA A 138 -8.46 1.42 2.02
N ILE A 139 -9.62 1.23 1.40
CA ILE A 139 -9.76 1.35 -0.06
C ILE A 139 -9.46 2.78 -0.52
N THR A 140 -9.98 3.78 0.20
CA THR A 140 -9.74 5.20 -0.11
C THR A 140 -8.26 5.53 -0.01
N GLY A 141 -7.57 5.11 1.07
CA GLY A 141 -6.13 5.32 1.25
C GLY A 141 -5.30 4.67 0.14
N ALA A 142 -5.58 3.41 -0.19
CA ALA A 142 -4.89 2.72 -1.27
C ALA A 142 -5.12 3.37 -2.64
N GLN A 143 -6.34 3.81 -2.93
CA GLN A 143 -6.65 4.56 -4.16
C GLN A 143 -5.93 5.91 -4.20
N ALA A 144 -5.85 6.63 -3.07
CA ALA A 144 -5.14 7.91 -2.99
C ALA A 144 -3.64 7.74 -3.25
N VAL A 145 -3.00 6.75 -2.61
CA VAL A 145 -1.57 6.47 -2.82
C VAL A 145 -1.29 6.07 -4.27
N SER A 146 -2.06 5.14 -4.84
CA SER A 146 -1.84 4.71 -6.22
C SER A 146 -2.11 5.83 -7.24
N ALA A 147 -3.11 6.70 -6.98
CA ALA A 147 -3.37 7.87 -7.80
C ALA A 147 -2.23 8.89 -7.73
N ALA A 148 -1.67 9.15 -6.55
CA ALA A 148 -0.53 10.04 -6.38
C ALA A 148 0.69 9.55 -7.19
N VAL A 149 0.98 8.24 -7.12
CA VAL A 149 2.06 7.62 -7.91
C VAL A 149 1.80 7.73 -9.41
N TYR A 150 0.56 7.46 -9.85
CA TYR A 150 0.16 7.58 -11.25
C TYR A 150 0.35 9.00 -11.76
N LEU A 151 -0.16 10.00 -11.03
CA LEU A 151 -0.05 11.41 -11.41
C LEU A 151 1.41 11.88 -11.46
N ALA A 152 2.22 11.49 -10.46
CA ALA A 152 3.65 11.80 -10.45
C ALA A 152 4.37 11.19 -11.66
N ARG A 153 4.07 9.94 -12.01
CA ARG A 153 4.59 9.28 -13.21
C ARG A 153 4.20 10.02 -14.51
N CYS A 154 2.99 10.58 -14.53
CA CYS A 154 2.50 11.39 -15.67
C CYS A 154 3.07 12.81 -15.69
N GLY A 155 3.98 13.19 -14.78
CA GLY A 155 4.64 14.49 -14.77
C GLY A 155 3.89 15.60 -14.02
N HIS A 156 2.84 15.27 -13.25
CA HIS A 156 2.14 16.25 -12.42
C HIS A 156 3.01 16.70 -11.24
N GLY A 157 2.99 18.00 -10.93
CA GLY A 157 3.68 18.58 -9.80
C GLY A 157 3.00 18.28 -8.45
N LYS A 158 3.71 18.52 -7.33
CA LYS A 158 3.21 18.27 -5.98
C LYS A 158 1.87 18.95 -5.70
N GLU A 159 1.70 20.21 -6.14
CA GLU A 159 0.47 20.96 -5.90
C GLU A 159 -0.72 20.43 -6.71
N ASP A 160 -0.50 19.90 -7.90
CA ASP A 160 -1.56 19.29 -8.70
C ASP A 160 -2.01 17.97 -8.08
N ILE A 161 -1.06 17.17 -7.61
CA ILE A 161 -1.31 15.90 -6.90
C ILE A 161 -2.09 16.21 -5.60
N ARG A 162 -1.62 17.18 -4.80
CA ARG A 162 -2.29 17.60 -3.58
C ARG A 162 -3.75 18.00 -3.84
N ARG A 163 -3.99 18.91 -4.77
CA ARG A 163 -5.34 19.36 -5.14
C ARG A 163 -6.23 18.20 -5.60
N TYR A 164 -5.68 17.27 -6.35
CA TYR A 164 -6.41 16.08 -6.77
C TYR A 164 -6.83 15.21 -5.56
N LEU A 165 -5.92 14.96 -4.63
CA LEU A 165 -6.18 14.14 -3.44
C LEU A 165 -7.21 14.80 -2.51
N GLU A 166 -7.07 16.09 -2.24
CA GLU A 166 -8.02 16.87 -1.43
C GLU A 166 -9.41 16.87 -2.04
N LYS A 167 -9.51 17.13 -3.34
CA LYS A 167 -10.79 17.20 -4.05
C LYS A 167 -11.48 15.82 -4.15
N THR A 168 -10.71 14.78 -4.47
CA THR A 168 -11.26 13.46 -4.82
C THR A 168 -11.49 12.59 -3.59
N PHE A 169 -10.54 12.59 -2.65
CA PHE A 169 -10.56 11.72 -1.48
C PHE A 169 -10.90 12.43 -0.18
N ARG A 170 -11.03 13.76 -0.21
CA ARG A 170 -11.40 14.59 0.93
C ARG A 170 -10.37 14.60 2.07
N TYR A 171 -9.11 14.34 1.75
CA TYR A 171 -8.03 14.53 2.69
C TYR A 171 -7.78 16.03 2.92
N ASP A 172 -7.48 16.40 4.15
CA ASP A 172 -6.92 17.72 4.47
C ASP A 172 -5.39 17.61 4.49
N LEU A 173 -4.76 18.14 3.45
CA LEU A 173 -3.30 18.18 3.32
C LEU A 173 -2.75 19.60 3.56
N SER A 174 -3.51 20.46 4.24
CA SER A 174 -3.12 21.86 4.51
C SER A 174 -2.10 22.00 5.64
N LEU A 175 -2.03 21.03 6.55
CA LEU A 175 -1.13 21.06 7.69
C LEU A 175 0.33 20.96 7.25
N SER A 176 1.20 21.77 7.89
CA SER A 176 2.64 21.65 7.69
C SER A 176 3.18 20.36 8.30
N LEU A 177 4.28 19.85 7.73
CA LEU A 177 4.95 18.65 8.28
C LEU A 177 5.40 18.87 9.74
N SER A 178 5.80 20.08 10.11
CA SER A 178 6.17 20.41 11.50
C SER A 178 4.97 20.25 12.44
N ALA A 179 3.81 20.81 12.07
CA ALA A 179 2.60 20.70 12.88
C ALA A 179 2.12 19.24 13.03
N ILE A 180 2.19 18.45 11.93
CA ILE A 180 1.85 17.04 11.99
C ILE A 180 2.79 16.32 12.95
N ARG A 181 4.11 16.54 12.83
CA ARG A 181 5.14 15.90 13.66
C ARG A 181 5.01 16.22 15.15
N GLU A 182 4.75 17.48 15.49
CA GLU A 182 4.58 17.91 16.89
C GLU A 182 3.38 17.20 17.54
N ASN A 183 2.29 17.04 16.80
CA ASN A 183 1.03 16.47 17.29
C ASN A 183 0.95 14.95 17.13
N HIS A 184 1.87 14.33 16.38
CA HIS A 184 1.85 12.89 16.17
C HIS A 184 2.26 12.15 17.45
N VAL A 185 1.44 11.20 17.86
CA VAL A 185 1.73 10.25 18.94
C VAL A 185 1.97 8.91 18.27
N PHE A 186 3.07 8.25 18.61
CA PHE A 186 3.33 6.89 18.15
C PHE A 186 2.38 5.96 18.88
N ASP A 187 1.54 5.28 18.14
CA ASP A 187 0.70 4.18 18.59
C ASP A 187 1.41 2.86 18.26
N SER A 188 1.42 1.99 19.24
CA SER A 188 2.01 0.65 19.13
C SER A 188 1.09 -0.32 18.36
#